data_825c64b67e39f81697caade763741587
#
_entry.id   825c64b67e39f81697caade763741587
#
_cell.length_a   1.000
_cell.length_b   1.000
_cell.length_c   1.000
_cell.angle_alpha   90.00
_cell.angle_beta   90.00
_cell.angle_gamma   90.00
#
_symmetry.space_group_name_H-M   'P 1'
#
loop_
_entity.id
_entity.type
_entity.pdbx_description
1 polymer ?
#
loop_
_entity_poly.entity_id
_entity_poly.type
_entity_poly.pdbx_seq_one_letter_code
_entity_poly.pdbx_strand_id
1 'polypeptide(L)'
;MKTIILCILAMAAFPAFAASTASPQTIKNLNAAFQGESNAANRYAAFAKKADAEGQPQVAKLFRAASAAETIHRDTHKAAILELGGAVESFKLDEVAPGTTAENLKAAIKGETYERDTMYPGFLATAKADDAKAAIRTFQFALAAEKQHAVLYQNALDNLGKNAPADYYVCKICGSTLTELPAKKCPVCRNSRDEYKKIN
;
A
#
# COMPACT_ATOMS: atom_id res chain seq x y z
N MET A 1 5.93 -30.03 69.43
CA MET A 1 5.56 -28.76 68.78
C MET A 1 5.96 -28.85 67.29
N LYS A 2 5.00 -28.96 66.37
CA LYS A 2 5.27 -29.01 64.91
C LYS A 2 4.98 -27.64 64.31
N THR A 3 6.03 -26.99 63.85
CA THR A 3 5.95 -25.66 63.24
C THR A 3 5.49 -25.84 61.79
N ILE A 4 4.32 -25.33 61.42
CA ILE A 4 3.82 -25.26 60.06
C ILE A 4 4.32 -23.99 59.42
N ILE A 5 5.18 -24.13 58.39
CA ILE A 5 5.64 -23.01 57.57
C ILE A 5 4.61 -22.81 56.47
N LEU A 6 3.90 -21.69 56.52
CA LEU A 6 2.95 -21.27 55.50
C LEU A 6 3.69 -20.52 54.37
N CYS A 7 3.91 -21.20 53.23
CA CYS A 7 4.45 -20.54 52.04
C CYS A 7 3.34 -19.70 51.37
N ILE A 8 3.41 -18.40 51.49
CA ILE A 8 2.55 -17.48 50.74
C ILE A 8 3.11 -17.35 49.33
N LEU A 9 2.41 -17.94 48.34
CA LEU A 9 2.72 -17.77 46.92
C LEU A 9 2.21 -16.40 46.49
N ALA A 10 3.13 -15.43 46.31
CA ALA A 10 2.79 -14.14 45.74
C ALA A 10 2.56 -14.32 44.22
N MET A 11 1.30 -14.28 43.79
CA MET A 11 0.94 -14.20 42.39
C MET A 11 1.30 -12.79 41.88
N ALA A 12 2.38 -12.67 41.11
CA ALA A 12 2.69 -11.47 40.37
C ALA A 12 1.66 -11.29 39.21
N ALA A 13 0.75 -10.35 39.40
CA ALA A 13 -0.15 -9.93 38.33
C ALA A 13 0.68 -9.20 37.27
N PHE A 14 0.94 -9.84 36.13
CA PHE A 14 1.46 -9.15 34.97
C PHE A 14 0.37 -8.21 34.42
N PRO A 15 0.68 -6.92 34.18
CA PRO A 15 -0.27 -6.04 33.52
C PRO A 15 -0.55 -6.61 32.14
N ALA A 16 -1.79 -7.01 31.90
CA ALA A 16 -2.26 -7.30 30.55
C ALA A 16 -2.15 -5.99 29.75
N PHE A 17 -1.20 -5.91 28.84
CA PHE A 17 -1.21 -4.86 27.83
C PHE A 17 -2.52 -5.04 27.05
N ALA A 18 -3.49 -4.18 27.32
CA ALA A 18 -4.66 -4.09 26.47
C ALA A 18 -4.17 -3.75 25.06
N ALA A 19 -4.31 -4.71 24.15
CA ALA A 19 -4.12 -4.42 22.73
C ALA A 19 -5.04 -3.25 22.39
N SER A 20 -4.49 -2.17 21.86
CA SER A 20 -5.27 -1.02 21.39
C SER A 20 -6.19 -1.56 20.30
N THR A 21 -7.44 -1.79 20.62
CA THR A 21 -8.46 -2.18 19.64
C THR A 21 -8.83 -0.94 18.86
N ALA A 22 -8.43 -0.88 17.59
CA ALA A 22 -8.85 0.18 16.69
C ALA A 22 -10.39 0.23 16.63
N SER A 23 -10.94 1.42 16.39
CA SER A 23 -12.38 1.54 16.22
C SER A 23 -12.89 0.70 15.03
N PRO A 24 -14.16 0.28 15.03
CA PRO A 24 -14.76 -0.40 13.89
C PRO A 24 -14.60 0.39 12.58
N GLN A 25 -14.55 1.73 12.67
CA GLN A 25 -14.37 2.57 11.49
C GLN A 25 -12.94 2.47 10.92
N THR A 26 -11.90 2.40 11.76
CA THR A 26 -10.52 2.19 11.28
C THR A 26 -10.37 0.82 10.63
N ILE A 27 -10.97 -0.25 11.20
CA ILE A 27 -10.96 -1.58 10.57
C ILE A 27 -11.71 -1.57 9.23
N LYS A 28 -12.86 -0.90 9.16
CA LYS A 28 -13.61 -0.72 7.91
C LYS A 28 -12.79 0.04 6.85
N ASN A 29 -12.09 1.09 7.22
CA ASN A 29 -11.21 1.84 6.32
C ASN A 29 -10.05 0.98 5.81
N LEU A 30 -9.45 0.15 6.67
CA LEU A 30 -8.40 -0.79 6.28
C LEU A 30 -8.92 -1.85 5.29
N ASN A 31 -10.12 -2.39 5.51
CA ASN A 31 -10.74 -3.33 4.57
C ASN A 31 -11.06 -2.66 3.23
N ALA A 32 -11.56 -1.43 3.24
CA ALA A 32 -11.79 -0.65 2.01
C ALA A 32 -10.49 -0.41 1.24
N ALA A 33 -9.41 -0.04 1.93
CA ALA A 33 -8.09 0.09 1.33
C ALA A 33 -7.58 -1.26 0.79
N PHE A 34 -7.65 -2.34 1.58
CA PHE A 34 -7.26 -3.69 1.16
C PHE A 34 -7.96 -4.12 -0.13
N GLN A 35 -9.27 -3.87 -0.26
CA GLN A 35 -10.05 -4.16 -1.47
C GLN A 35 -9.62 -3.23 -2.62
N GLY A 36 -9.46 -1.93 -2.36
CA GLY A 36 -9.04 -0.93 -3.36
C GLY A 36 -7.71 -1.31 -4.00
N GLU A 37 -6.68 -1.59 -3.17
CA GLU A 37 -5.35 -1.96 -3.66
C GLU A 37 -5.32 -3.32 -4.36
N SER A 38 -6.16 -4.26 -3.93
CA SER A 38 -6.29 -5.54 -4.64
C SER A 38 -6.84 -5.33 -6.06
N ASN A 39 -7.85 -4.47 -6.20
CA ASN A 39 -8.42 -4.13 -7.50
C ASN A 39 -7.46 -3.29 -8.35
N ALA A 40 -6.71 -2.36 -7.74
CA ALA A 40 -5.71 -1.55 -8.44
C ALA A 40 -4.56 -2.42 -8.97
N ALA A 41 -4.02 -3.34 -8.16
CA ALA A 41 -2.99 -4.29 -8.58
C ALA A 41 -3.45 -5.12 -9.80
N ASN A 42 -4.69 -5.67 -9.75
CA ASN A 42 -5.28 -6.42 -10.87
C ASN A 42 -5.46 -5.55 -12.11
N ARG A 43 -5.99 -4.35 -11.95
CA ARG A 43 -6.23 -3.38 -13.02
C ARG A 43 -4.94 -2.96 -13.71
N TYR A 44 -3.89 -2.61 -12.95
CA TYR A 44 -2.61 -2.19 -13.52
C TYR A 44 -1.86 -3.34 -14.20
N ALA A 45 -2.00 -4.58 -13.72
CA ALA A 45 -1.48 -5.74 -14.43
C ALA A 45 -2.15 -5.93 -15.81
N ALA A 46 -3.47 -5.68 -15.91
CA ALA A 46 -4.19 -5.73 -17.17
C ALA A 46 -3.80 -4.55 -18.11
N PHE A 47 -3.64 -3.35 -17.55
CA PHE A 47 -3.21 -2.15 -18.29
C PHE A 47 -1.79 -2.31 -18.84
N ALA A 48 -0.89 -2.97 -18.09
CA ALA A 48 0.45 -3.27 -18.57
C ALA A 48 0.42 -4.15 -19.84
N LYS A 49 -0.36 -5.23 -19.82
CA LYS A 49 -0.53 -6.10 -21.00
C LYS A 49 -1.07 -5.35 -22.21
N LYS A 50 -2.03 -4.44 -21.97
CA LYS A 50 -2.61 -3.62 -23.04
C LYS A 50 -1.59 -2.64 -23.61
N ALA A 51 -0.79 -2.00 -22.76
CA ALA A 51 0.26 -1.09 -23.20
C ALA A 51 1.36 -1.81 -24.00
N ASP A 52 1.74 -3.04 -23.60
CA ASP A 52 2.65 -3.87 -24.39
C ASP A 52 2.07 -4.16 -25.79
N ALA A 53 0.79 -4.55 -25.85
CA ALA A 53 0.10 -4.86 -27.11
C ALA A 53 -0.02 -3.63 -28.03
N GLU A 54 -0.03 -2.43 -27.47
CA GLU A 54 -0.06 -1.15 -28.22
C GLU A 54 1.35 -0.57 -28.53
N GLY A 55 2.42 -1.34 -28.26
CA GLY A 55 3.78 -0.91 -28.52
C GLY A 55 4.25 0.24 -27.60
N GLN A 56 3.71 0.31 -26.37
CA GLN A 56 4.08 1.28 -25.34
C GLN A 56 4.86 0.61 -24.18
N PRO A 57 6.05 0.01 -24.44
CA PRO A 57 6.72 -0.84 -23.45
C PRO A 57 7.14 -0.08 -22.18
N GLN A 58 7.43 1.22 -22.30
CA GLN A 58 7.81 2.03 -21.16
C GLN A 58 6.62 2.30 -20.23
N VAL A 59 5.43 2.52 -20.80
CA VAL A 59 4.18 2.66 -20.03
C VAL A 59 3.78 1.32 -19.43
N ALA A 60 3.97 0.21 -20.16
CA ALA A 60 3.75 -1.13 -19.63
C ALA A 60 4.63 -1.42 -18.40
N LYS A 61 5.91 -1.05 -18.46
CA LYS A 61 6.83 -1.18 -17.32
C LYS A 61 6.36 -0.35 -16.11
N LEU A 62 5.88 0.87 -16.32
CA LEU A 62 5.31 1.70 -15.26
C LEU A 62 4.08 1.03 -14.61
N PHE A 63 3.14 0.53 -15.42
CA PHE A 63 1.97 -0.18 -14.89
C PHE A 63 2.35 -1.45 -14.12
N ARG A 64 3.38 -2.19 -14.56
CA ARG A 64 3.91 -3.33 -13.79
C ARG A 64 4.50 -2.90 -12.45
N ALA A 65 5.21 -1.77 -12.43
CA ALA A 65 5.78 -1.23 -11.18
C ALA A 65 4.67 -0.83 -10.20
N ALA A 66 3.67 -0.11 -10.66
CA ALA A 66 2.53 0.25 -9.82
C ALA A 66 1.76 -1.00 -9.35
N SER A 67 1.45 -1.96 -10.24
CA SER A 67 0.81 -3.23 -9.82
C SER A 67 1.58 -3.95 -8.71
N ALA A 68 2.92 -3.91 -8.76
CA ALA A 68 3.75 -4.47 -7.70
C ALA A 68 3.66 -3.66 -6.40
N ALA A 69 3.58 -2.33 -6.49
CA ALA A 69 3.42 -1.45 -5.33
C ALA A 69 2.05 -1.67 -4.65
N GLU A 70 0.95 -1.71 -5.43
CA GLU A 70 -0.39 -1.96 -4.87
C GLU A 70 -0.51 -3.35 -4.23
N THR A 71 0.23 -4.33 -4.75
CA THR A 71 0.33 -5.65 -4.09
C THR A 71 0.93 -5.52 -2.67
N ILE A 72 1.95 -4.67 -2.50
CA ILE A 72 2.59 -4.41 -1.21
C ILE A 72 1.62 -3.65 -0.29
N HIS A 73 0.93 -2.62 -0.79
CA HIS A 73 -0.07 -1.88 -0.03
C HIS A 73 -1.20 -2.79 0.44
N ARG A 74 -1.77 -3.59 -0.44
CA ARG A 74 -2.75 -4.64 -0.10
C ARG A 74 -2.27 -5.50 1.07
N ASP A 75 -1.06 -6.03 0.98
CA ASP A 75 -0.54 -6.96 1.98
C ASP A 75 -0.25 -6.26 3.31
N THR A 76 0.21 -5.01 3.28
CA THR A 76 0.43 -4.22 4.50
C THR A 76 -0.88 -3.78 5.16
N HIS A 77 -1.94 -3.48 4.40
CA HIS A 77 -3.27 -3.22 4.95
C HIS A 77 -3.86 -4.47 5.59
N LYS A 78 -3.74 -5.63 4.93
CA LYS A 78 -4.14 -6.92 5.51
C LYS A 78 -3.42 -7.22 6.82
N ALA A 79 -2.12 -7.01 6.86
CA ALA A 79 -1.34 -7.19 8.08
C ALA A 79 -1.80 -6.25 9.21
N ALA A 80 -2.10 -4.99 8.90
CA ALA A 80 -2.59 -4.02 9.86
C ALA A 80 -3.99 -4.38 10.41
N ILE A 81 -4.91 -4.92 9.58
CA ILE A 81 -6.20 -5.43 10.03
C ILE A 81 -6.00 -6.50 11.10
N LEU A 82 -5.13 -7.49 10.83
CA LEU A 82 -4.87 -8.59 11.74
C LEU A 82 -4.15 -8.14 13.03
N GLU A 83 -3.16 -7.24 12.90
CA GLU A 83 -2.42 -6.66 14.04
C GLU A 83 -3.37 -5.92 14.99
N LEU A 84 -4.41 -5.27 14.46
CA LEU A 84 -5.42 -4.55 15.24
C LEU A 84 -6.60 -5.41 15.69
N GLY A 85 -6.53 -6.73 15.51
CA GLY A 85 -7.57 -7.68 15.94
C GLY A 85 -8.83 -7.67 15.06
N GLY A 86 -8.77 -7.05 13.86
CA GLY A 86 -9.87 -7.03 12.92
C GLY A 86 -9.95 -8.30 12.07
N ALA A 87 -11.08 -8.46 11.38
CA ALA A 87 -11.28 -9.52 10.39
C ALA A 87 -11.03 -8.96 8.98
N VAL A 88 -10.33 -9.73 8.16
CA VAL A 88 -10.15 -9.42 6.73
C VAL A 88 -11.42 -9.83 5.99
N GLU A 89 -12.08 -8.86 5.36
CA GLU A 89 -13.31 -9.10 4.61
C GLU A 89 -13.01 -9.77 3.26
N SER A 90 -13.84 -10.74 2.89
CA SER A 90 -13.78 -11.35 1.57
C SER A 90 -14.51 -10.48 0.54
N PHE A 91 -13.98 -10.39 -0.66
CA PHE A 91 -14.58 -9.68 -1.79
C PHE A 91 -14.23 -10.39 -3.10
N LYS A 92 -14.96 -10.08 -4.17
CA LYS A 92 -14.63 -10.50 -5.52
C LYS A 92 -13.85 -9.36 -6.20
N LEU A 93 -12.74 -9.69 -6.87
CA LEU A 93 -12.03 -8.72 -7.70
C LEU A 93 -12.94 -8.22 -8.84
N ASP A 94 -12.81 -6.93 -9.12
CA ASP A 94 -13.51 -6.31 -10.23
C ASP A 94 -13.03 -6.91 -11.56
N GLU A 95 -13.97 -7.06 -12.52
CA GLU A 95 -13.62 -7.39 -13.89
C GLU A 95 -12.95 -6.18 -14.53
N VAL A 96 -11.83 -6.42 -15.22
CA VAL A 96 -11.06 -5.35 -15.87
C VAL A 96 -11.20 -5.47 -17.37
N ALA A 97 -11.77 -4.45 -18.01
CA ALA A 97 -11.78 -4.27 -19.46
C ALA A 97 -10.86 -3.09 -19.82
N PRO A 98 -9.58 -3.33 -20.17
CA PRO A 98 -8.66 -2.26 -20.50
C PRO A 98 -9.10 -1.51 -21.77
N GLY A 99 -9.11 -0.17 -21.70
CA GLY A 99 -9.20 0.70 -22.86
C GLY A 99 -7.85 0.83 -23.59
N THR A 100 -7.69 1.88 -24.36
CA THR A 100 -6.37 2.24 -24.92
C THR A 100 -5.38 2.62 -23.82
N THR A 101 -4.09 2.60 -24.12
CA THR A 101 -3.06 3.01 -23.16
C THR A 101 -3.31 4.44 -22.63
N ALA A 102 -3.76 5.36 -23.48
CA ALA A 102 -4.09 6.72 -23.07
C ALA A 102 -5.29 6.77 -22.11
N GLU A 103 -6.35 6.00 -22.37
CA GLU A 103 -7.52 5.91 -21.50
C GLU A 103 -7.16 5.26 -20.15
N ASN A 104 -6.33 4.22 -20.18
CA ASN A 104 -5.85 3.54 -18.99
C ASN A 104 -4.99 4.45 -18.10
N LEU A 105 -4.10 5.26 -18.69
CA LEU A 105 -3.32 6.27 -17.96
C LEU A 105 -4.24 7.32 -17.31
N LYS A 106 -5.24 7.83 -18.03
CA LYS A 106 -6.22 8.79 -17.47
C LYS A 106 -7.01 8.18 -16.31
N ALA A 107 -7.42 6.92 -16.44
CA ALA A 107 -8.13 6.21 -15.39
C ALA A 107 -7.22 6.01 -14.15
N ALA A 108 -5.96 5.65 -14.35
CA ALA A 108 -4.98 5.54 -13.27
C ALA A 108 -4.76 6.89 -12.57
N ILE A 109 -4.48 7.97 -13.30
CA ILE A 109 -4.31 9.32 -12.73
C ILE A 109 -5.52 9.72 -11.88
N LYS A 110 -6.75 9.43 -12.35
CA LYS A 110 -7.97 9.73 -11.59
C LYS A 110 -8.02 8.95 -10.27
N GLY A 111 -7.66 7.65 -10.29
CA GLY A 111 -7.61 6.79 -9.12
C GLY A 111 -6.60 7.30 -8.09
N GLU A 112 -5.33 7.43 -8.51
CA GLU A 112 -4.25 7.90 -7.64
C GLU A 112 -4.53 9.29 -7.03
N THR A 113 -5.13 10.19 -7.83
CA THR A 113 -5.51 11.53 -7.35
C THR A 113 -6.60 11.44 -6.27
N TYR A 114 -7.61 10.60 -6.45
CA TYR A 114 -8.64 10.38 -5.44
C TYR A 114 -8.07 9.79 -4.15
N GLU A 115 -7.19 8.79 -4.26
CA GLU A 115 -6.55 8.14 -3.12
C GLU A 115 -5.64 9.11 -2.38
N ARG A 116 -4.85 9.89 -3.10
CA ARG A 116 -3.94 10.90 -2.56
C ARG A 116 -4.66 12.06 -1.86
N ASP A 117 -5.73 12.57 -2.44
CA ASP A 117 -6.33 13.85 -2.03
C ASP A 117 -7.56 13.67 -1.13
N THR A 118 -8.21 12.49 -1.17
CA THR A 118 -9.47 12.24 -0.47
C THR A 118 -9.43 11.01 0.43
N MET A 119 -9.17 9.84 -0.14
CA MET A 119 -9.33 8.57 0.57
C MET A 119 -8.34 8.42 1.73
N TYR A 120 -7.04 8.42 1.44
CA TYR A 120 -6.02 8.24 2.48
C TYR A 120 -5.96 9.37 3.51
N PRO A 121 -6.13 10.66 3.15
CA PRO A 121 -6.27 11.72 4.16
C PRO A 121 -7.41 11.48 5.14
N GLY A 122 -8.58 11.05 4.67
CA GLY A 122 -9.73 10.70 5.51
C GLY A 122 -9.47 9.49 6.41
N PHE A 123 -8.88 8.43 5.85
CA PHE A 123 -8.53 7.22 6.61
C PHE A 123 -7.46 7.51 7.68
N LEU A 124 -6.47 8.33 7.37
CA LEU A 124 -5.45 8.77 8.32
C LEU A 124 -6.03 9.60 9.46
N ALA A 125 -7.00 10.46 9.19
CA ALA A 125 -7.66 11.24 10.23
C ALA A 125 -8.34 10.32 11.26
N THR A 126 -9.10 9.32 10.79
CA THR A 126 -9.76 8.32 11.63
C THR A 126 -8.73 7.50 12.42
N ALA A 127 -7.72 6.95 11.75
CA ALA A 127 -6.70 6.11 12.39
C ALA A 127 -5.89 6.87 13.45
N LYS A 128 -5.64 8.16 13.26
CA LYS A 128 -4.97 9.02 14.25
C LYS A 128 -5.87 9.30 15.45
N ALA A 129 -7.16 9.53 15.26
CA ALA A 129 -8.11 9.70 16.36
C ALA A 129 -8.18 8.46 17.25
N ASP A 130 -8.00 7.27 16.67
CA ASP A 130 -7.98 5.98 17.37
C ASP A 130 -6.60 5.61 17.95
N ASP A 131 -5.54 6.39 17.69
CA ASP A 131 -4.13 6.03 17.95
C ASP A 131 -3.74 4.65 17.36
N ALA A 132 -4.36 4.25 16.24
CA ALA A 132 -4.18 2.97 15.58
C ALA A 132 -2.88 2.94 14.76
N LYS A 133 -1.75 2.72 15.44
CA LYS A 133 -0.39 2.87 14.88
C LYS A 133 -0.14 2.04 13.61
N ALA A 134 -0.64 0.81 13.56
CA ALA A 134 -0.51 -0.06 12.40
C ALA A 134 -1.25 0.51 11.18
N ALA A 135 -2.48 1.02 11.38
CA ALA A 135 -3.26 1.67 10.32
C ALA A 135 -2.60 2.97 9.85
N ILE A 136 -2.16 3.82 10.78
CA ILE A 136 -1.43 5.06 10.46
C ILE A 136 -0.22 4.76 9.58
N ARG A 137 0.59 3.77 9.96
CA ARG A 137 1.81 3.39 9.24
C ARG A 137 1.51 2.97 7.80
N THR A 138 0.56 2.03 7.62
CA THR A 138 0.28 1.51 6.29
C THR A 138 -0.41 2.53 5.38
N PHE A 139 -1.34 3.36 5.89
CA PHE A 139 -1.94 4.45 5.12
C PHE A 139 -0.92 5.54 4.75
N GLN A 140 0.08 5.82 5.59
CA GLN A 140 1.16 6.75 5.24
C GLN A 140 2.04 6.20 4.12
N PHE A 141 2.31 4.91 4.10
CA PHE A 141 3.08 4.26 3.05
C PHE A 141 2.37 4.35 1.71
N ALA A 142 1.10 3.95 1.65
CA ALA A 142 0.30 4.06 0.46
C ALA A 142 0.18 5.51 -0.01
N LEU A 143 -0.28 6.44 0.83
CA LEU A 143 -0.38 7.86 0.47
C LEU A 143 0.91 8.44 -0.14
N ALA A 144 2.08 8.01 0.34
CA ALA A 144 3.34 8.47 -0.21
C ALA A 144 3.62 7.89 -1.61
N ALA A 145 3.22 6.65 -1.87
CA ALA A 145 3.36 6.01 -3.16
C ALA A 145 2.35 6.57 -4.18
N GLU A 146 1.08 6.84 -3.79
CA GLU A 146 0.06 7.41 -4.68
C GLU A 146 0.45 8.80 -5.19
N LYS A 147 1.18 9.58 -4.36
CA LYS A 147 1.79 10.83 -4.82
C LYS A 147 2.84 10.61 -5.92
N GLN A 148 3.61 9.53 -5.83
CA GLN A 148 4.62 9.17 -6.82
C GLN A 148 3.95 8.64 -8.10
N HIS A 149 2.99 7.73 -7.97
CA HIS A 149 2.25 7.13 -9.08
C HIS A 149 1.52 8.20 -9.91
N ALA A 150 0.80 9.12 -9.26
CA ALA A 150 0.09 10.20 -9.95
C ALA A 150 1.03 11.04 -10.84
N VAL A 151 2.23 11.38 -10.35
CA VAL A 151 3.24 12.12 -11.13
C VAL A 151 3.79 11.27 -12.27
N LEU A 152 4.12 10.01 -12.01
CA LEU A 152 4.68 9.11 -13.01
C LEU A 152 3.68 8.85 -14.14
N TYR A 153 2.40 8.63 -13.83
CA TYR A 153 1.34 8.44 -14.82
C TYR A 153 1.07 9.70 -15.64
N GLN A 154 1.06 10.89 -15.00
CA GLN A 154 0.89 12.14 -15.72
C GLN A 154 2.05 12.36 -16.71
N ASN A 155 3.29 12.17 -16.28
CA ASN A 155 4.47 12.25 -17.15
C ASN A 155 4.40 11.24 -18.30
N ALA A 156 3.94 10.01 -18.03
CA ALA A 156 3.80 8.99 -19.06
C ALA A 156 2.72 9.35 -20.09
N LEU A 157 1.61 9.95 -19.66
CA LEU A 157 0.53 10.42 -20.54
C LEU A 157 0.99 11.59 -21.42
N ASP A 158 1.67 12.59 -20.82
CA ASP A 158 2.17 13.78 -21.54
C ASP A 158 3.23 13.43 -22.60
N ASN A 159 3.91 12.30 -22.41
CA ASN A 159 4.93 11.80 -23.33
C ASN A 159 4.52 10.51 -24.06
N LEU A 160 3.23 10.24 -24.17
CA LEU A 160 2.76 9.02 -24.83
C LEU A 160 3.29 8.92 -26.27
N GLY A 161 3.81 7.75 -26.63
CA GLY A 161 4.47 7.48 -27.91
C GLY A 161 5.93 7.93 -28.00
N LYS A 162 6.42 8.72 -27.03
CA LYS A 162 7.82 9.21 -26.97
C LYS A 162 8.45 9.09 -25.57
N ASN A 163 7.85 8.25 -24.70
CA ASN A 163 8.38 8.01 -23.37
C ASN A 163 9.81 7.49 -23.43
N ALA A 164 10.75 8.24 -22.84
CA ALA A 164 12.15 7.82 -22.77
C ALA A 164 12.30 6.54 -21.93
N PRO A 165 13.26 5.67 -22.28
CA PRO A 165 13.56 4.50 -21.45
C PRO A 165 13.89 4.91 -20.01
N ALA A 166 13.21 4.29 -19.05
CA ALA A 166 13.48 4.46 -17.63
C ALA A 166 13.33 3.11 -16.92
N ASP A 167 14.04 2.96 -15.82
CA ASP A 167 13.82 1.85 -14.90
C ASP A 167 12.87 2.28 -13.79
N TYR A 168 12.16 1.30 -13.23
CA TYR A 168 11.34 1.52 -12.05
C TYR A 168 11.79 0.60 -10.93
N TYR A 169 11.85 1.15 -9.74
CA TYR A 169 12.25 0.46 -8.51
C TYR A 169 11.15 0.58 -7.48
N VAL A 170 10.71 -0.54 -6.93
CA VAL A 170 9.63 -0.61 -5.94
C VAL A 170 10.20 -1.12 -4.62
N CYS A 171 9.98 -0.37 -3.55
CA CYS A 171 10.38 -0.77 -2.19
C CYS A 171 9.46 -1.89 -1.69
N LYS A 172 10.02 -3.06 -1.39
CA LYS A 172 9.30 -4.25 -0.90
C LYS A 172 8.60 -4.04 0.45
N ILE A 173 8.94 -2.98 1.18
CA ILE A 173 8.40 -2.70 2.50
C ILE A 173 7.18 -1.76 2.46
N CYS A 174 7.21 -0.74 1.58
CA CYS A 174 6.21 0.32 1.60
C CYS A 174 5.62 0.70 0.24
N GLY A 175 5.98 0.00 -0.84
CA GLY A 175 5.47 0.28 -2.18
C GLY A 175 6.04 1.53 -2.86
N SER A 176 6.88 2.34 -2.17
CA SER A 176 7.49 3.54 -2.79
C SER A 176 8.11 3.19 -4.14
N THR A 177 7.67 3.90 -5.19
CA THR A 177 8.05 3.65 -6.58
C THR A 177 8.89 4.81 -7.11
N LEU A 178 10.12 4.51 -7.55
CA LEU A 178 11.11 5.50 -7.98
C LEU A 178 11.69 5.11 -9.34
N THR A 179 12.18 6.10 -10.10
CA THR A 179 12.95 5.89 -11.34
C THR A 179 14.44 5.71 -11.10
N GLU A 180 14.93 6.11 -9.92
CA GLU A 180 16.32 5.97 -9.51
C GLU A 180 16.40 5.45 -8.08
N LEU A 181 17.39 4.59 -7.81
CA LEU A 181 17.61 4.09 -6.45
C LEU A 181 18.08 5.23 -5.52
N PRO A 182 17.53 5.34 -4.32
CA PRO A 182 18.00 6.32 -3.34
C PRO A 182 19.42 6.00 -2.90
N ALA A 183 20.18 7.01 -2.43
CA ALA A 183 21.59 6.82 -2.07
C ALA A 183 21.80 5.76 -0.97
N LYS A 184 20.99 5.77 0.09
CA LYS A 184 21.15 4.87 1.26
C LYS A 184 19.85 4.26 1.76
N LYS A 185 18.79 5.05 1.89
CA LYS A 185 17.54 4.65 2.54
C LYS A 185 16.33 5.03 1.71
N CYS A 186 15.28 4.23 1.79
CA CYS A 186 13.98 4.59 1.24
C CYS A 186 13.51 5.94 1.82
N PRO A 187 13.08 6.90 0.98
CA PRO A 187 12.62 8.20 1.45
C PRO A 187 11.32 8.11 2.28
N VAL A 188 10.52 7.05 2.09
CA VAL A 188 9.24 6.83 2.75
C VAL A 188 9.41 6.04 4.06
N CYS A 189 9.79 4.77 4.00
CA CYS A 189 9.85 3.90 5.18
C CYS A 189 11.20 3.90 5.92
N ARG A 190 12.22 4.57 5.39
CA ARG A 190 13.57 4.68 5.96
C ARG A 190 14.38 3.37 6.02
N ASN A 191 13.85 2.27 5.51
CA ASN A 191 14.59 1.01 5.36
C ASN A 191 15.72 1.13 4.32
N SER A 192 16.64 0.15 4.27
CA SER A 192 17.75 0.14 3.33
C SER A 192 17.29 0.26 1.87
N ARG A 193 18.10 0.88 1.02
CA ARG A 193 17.91 0.87 -0.45
C ARG A 193 17.86 -0.55 -1.03
N ASP A 194 18.44 -1.53 -0.35
CA ASP A 194 18.47 -2.93 -0.79
C ASP A 194 17.08 -3.60 -0.75
N GLU A 195 16.11 -2.92 -0.11
CA GLU A 195 14.71 -3.32 -0.15
C GLU A 195 14.00 -2.95 -1.46
N TYR A 196 14.66 -2.22 -2.35
CA TYR A 196 14.10 -1.93 -3.67
C TYR A 196 14.33 -3.07 -4.65
N LYS A 197 13.26 -3.44 -5.36
CA LYS A 197 13.30 -4.37 -6.48
C LYS A 197 13.15 -3.60 -7.79
N LYS A 198 14.06 -3.83 -8.74
CA LYS A 198 13.88 -3.36 -10.12
C LYS A 198 12.75 -4.13 -10.79
N ILE A 199 11.85 -3.43 -11.45
CA ILE A 199 10.72 -3.99 -12.19
C ILE A 199 11.03 -3.93 -13.69
N ASN A 200 10.82 -5.07 -14.37
CA ASN A 200 11.05 -5.25 -15.81
C ASN A 200 9.75 -5.15 -16.61
#